data_be1f9131827778c6c86e311dfeed910a
#
_entry.id   be1f9131827778c6c86e311dfeed910a
#
_cell.length_a   1.000
_cell.length_b   1.000
_cell.length_c   1.000
_cell.angle_alpha   90.00
_cell.angle_beta   90.00
_cell.angle_gamma   90.00
#
_symmetry.space_group_name_H-M   'P 1'
#
loop_
_entity.id
_entity.type
_entity.pdbx_description
1 polymer ?
#
loop_
_entity_poly.entity_id
_entity_poly.type
_entity_poly.pdbx_seq_one_letter_code
_entity_poly.pdbx_strand_id
1 'polypeptide(L)'
;MSHRGTARKAGGMQPAVAAAGQSVPGAPATRRFTIEDFEIGRPLGKGKFGNVYLARLKKNHFIVALKVLFKSQIEKEGLEHQLRREVEIQAHLQHPNILRLYNYFHDARRVYLILEYAPKGELYKALQRSHTFDEQRTATIIEELADALIYCHEKKVIHRDIKPENLLLGLMGEVKIADFGWSVHTPSLRRRTTCGTLDYLPPEMIEGRTYDEKVDLWCIGVLCYELLVGNPPFESASTSETYRRILKVDLRFPPSMSSGARDLISKLLRFQPLERLPLVRVLEHPWIQAHSQRVLPPSVQRAF
;
A
#
# COMPACT_ATOMS: atom_id res chain seq x y z
N MET A 1 65.53 -6.31 20.59
CA MET A 1 64.23 -6.45 21.28
C MET A 1 63.15 -6.42 20.24
N SER A 2 62.49 -7.54 20.10
CA SER A 2 61.61 -7.93 19.02
C SER A 2 60.15 -7.54 19.36
N HIS A 3 59.47 -6.79 18.54
CA HIS A 3 58.00 -6.66 18.65
C HIS A 3 57.33 -7.27 17.41
N ARG A 4 56.71 -8.44 17.62
CA ARG A 4 55.85 -9.12 16.67
C ARG A 4 54.50 -8.39 16.61
N GLY A 5 54.13 -7.88 15.43
CA GLY A 5 52.81 -7.41 15.13
C GLY A 5 51.94 -8.58 14.70
N THR A 6 50.86 -8.82 15.43
CA THR A 6 49.84 -9.82 15.11
C THR A 6 48.86 -9.26 14.12
N ALA A 7 48.83 -9.85 12.93
CA ALA A 7 47.82 -9.58 11.90
C ALA A 7 46.43 -10.09 12.34
N ARG A 8 45.46 -9.19 12.48
CA ARG A 8 44.05 -9.56 12.67
C ARG A 8 43.49 -10.02 11.33
N LYS A 9 43.04 -11.27 11.27
CA LYS A 9 42.26 -11.83 10.18
C LYS A 9 40.95 -11.07 10.10
N ALA A 10 40.66 -10.53 8.91
CA ALA A 10 39.34 -10.01 8.55
C ALA A 10 38.35 -11.18 8.50
N GLY A 11 37.42 -11.20 9.43
CA GLY A 11 36.31 -12.12 9.46
C GLY A 11 35.32 -11.75 8.33
N GLY A 12 35.21 -12.61 7.33
CA GLY A 12 34.24 -12.47 6.27
C GLY A 12 32.81 -12.49 6.86
N MET A 13 32.11 -11.43 6.67
CA MET A 13 30.69 -11.32 7.00
C MET A 13 29.90 -12.16 6.00
N GLN A 14 29.37 -13.30 6.45
CA GLN A 14 28.39 -14.06 5.68
C GLN A 14 27.11 -13.24 5.48
N PRO A 15 26.49 -13.27 4.30
CA PRO A 15 25.27 -12.46 4.06
C PRO A 15 24.11 -13.03 4.87
N ALA A 16 23.53 -12.21 5.76
CA ALA A 16 22.41 -12.51 6.65
C ALA A 16 21.05 -12.59 5.92
N VAL A 17 20.98 -13.20 4.74
CA VAL A 17 19.76 -13.41 3.97
C VAL A 17 19.19 -14.83 4.13
N ALA A 18 19.80 -15.66 4.97
CA ALA A 18 19.46 -17.08 5.10
C ALA A 18 18.96 -17.44 6.50
N ALA A 19 17.90 -16.80 7.01
CA ALA A 19 17.24 -17.28 8.23
C ALA A 19 15.76 -16.87 8.30
N ALA A 20 14.93 -17.39 7.40
CA ALA A 20 13.50 -17.50 7.63
C ALA A 20 13.03 -18.87 7.10
N GLY A 21 13.34 -19.90 7.84
CA GLY A 21 13.00 -21.29 7.50
C GLY A 21 13.44 -22.24 8.60
N GLN A 22 13.17 -21.92 9.86
CA GLN A 22 13.20 -22.95 10.91
C GLN A 22 11.92 -23.77 10.79
N SER A 23 12.04 -24.95 10.17
CA SER A 23 10.99 -25.97 10.12
C SER A 23 10.75 -26.49 11.53
N VAL A 24 9.51 -26.38 11.98
CA VAL A 24 8.99 -27.15 13.11
C VAL A 24 9.06 -28.63 12.73
N PRO A 25 9.64 -29.55 13.52
CA PRO A 25 9.70 -30.96 13.20
C PRO A 25 8.28 -31.53 13.11
N GLY A 26 7.87 -32.01 11.92
CA GLY A 26 6.57 -32.65 11.68
C GLY A 26 5.60 -31.89 10.76
N ALA A 27 5.93 -30.68 10.30
CA ALA A 27 5.15 -30.03 9.24
C ALA A 27 5.53 -30.63 7.86
N PRO A 28 4.57 -30.88 6.94
CA PRO A 28 4.89 -31.31 5.58
C PRO A 28 5.81 -30.25 4.93
N ALA A 29 6.92 -30.69 4.31
CA ALA A 29 7.90 -29.85 3.67
C ALA A 29 7.18 -28.88 2.70
N THR A 30 7.09 -27.61 3.05
CA THR A 30 6.53 -26.60 2.16
C THR A 30 7.45 -26.50 0.95
N ARG A 31 6.95 -26.91 -0.21
CA ARG A 31 7.67 -26.88 -1.48
C ARG A 31 8.19 -25.46 -1.72
N ARG A 32 9.50 -25.30 -1.85
CA ARG A 32 10.10 -24.02 -2.22
C ARG A 32 9.78 -23.74 -3.70
N PHE A 33 9.16 -22.62 -3.98
CA PHE A 33 8.97 -22.16 -5.35
C PHE A 33 10.30 -21.77 -5.98
N THR A 34 10.39 -21.98 -7.30
CA THR A 34 11.45 -21.50 -8.17
C THR A 34 10.85 -20.82 -9.39
N ILE A 35 11.65 -20.10 -10.17
CA ILE A 35 11.15 -19.46 -11.41
C ILE A 35 10.65 -20.47 -12.43
N GLU A 36 11.20 -21.69 -12.41
CA GLU A 36 10.80 -22.78 -13.29
C GLU A 36 9.37 -23.28 -13.06
N ASP A 37 8.78 -22.97 -11.90
CA ASP A 37 7.38 -23.31 -11.60
C ASP A 37 6.37 -22.42 -12.35
N PHE A 38 6.83 -21.35 -13.01
CA PHE A 38 5.98 -20.34 -13.65
C PHE A 38 6.18 -20.28 -15.16
N GLU A 39 5.08 -20.01 -15.87
CA GLU A 39 5.08 -19.51 -17.25
C GLU A 39 4.94 -17.98 -17.17
N ILE A 40 5.93 -17.27 -17.73
CA ILE A 40 5.97 -15.81 -17.68
C ILE A 40 5.26 -15.26 -18.92
N GLY A 41 4.29 -14.40 -18.68
CA GLY A 41 3.52 -13.69 -19.71
C GLY A 41 4.00 -12.26 -19.94
N ARG A 42 3.06 -11.39 -20.32
CA ARG A 42 3.36 -9.99 -20.62
C ARG A 42 3.78 -9.19 -19.39
N PRO A 43 4.58 -8.13 -19.54
CA PRO A 43 4.83 -7.18 -18.47
C PRO A 43 3.54 -6.45 -18.09
N LEU A 44 3.35 -6.25 -16.78
CA LEU A 44 2.24 -5.47 -16.19
C LEU A 44 2.69 -4.06 -15.81
N GLY A 45 3.95 -3.93 -15.37
CA GLY A 45 4.51 -2.67 -14.95
C GLY A 45 6.02 -2.73 -14.71
N LYS A 46 6.64 -1.57 -14.64
CA LYS A 46 8.05 -1.40 -14.32
C LYS A 46 8.15 -0.54 -13.04
N GLY A 47 8.81 -1.06 -12.03
CA GLY A 47 9.10 -0.35 -10.79
C GLY A 47 10.55 0.07 -10.67
N LYS A 48 10.88 0.80 -9.62
CA LYS A 48 12.25 1.29 -9.34
C LYS A 48 13.26 0.14 -9.22
N PHE A 49 12.87 -0.99 -8.63
CA PHE A 49 13.76 -2.11 -8.30
C PHE A 49 13.56 -3.35 -9.15
N GLY A 50 12.71 -3.28 -10.15
CA GLY A 50 12.41 -4.43 -11.02
C GLY A 50 11.13 -4.28 -11.81
N ASN A 51 10.60 -5.41 -12.26
CA ASN A 51 9.43 -5.45 -13.13
C ASN A 51 8.36 -6.38 -12.57
N VAL A 52 7.12 -6.14 -12.97
CA VAL A 52 5.98 -7.01 -12.65
C VAL A 52 5.49 -7.65 -13.94
N TYR A 53 5.30 -8.96 -13.91
CA TYR A 53 4.83 -9.75 -15.04
C TYR A 53 3.53 -10.48 -14.70
N LEU A 54 2.65 -10.59 -15.67
CA LEU A 54 1.60 -11.61 -15.63
C LEU A 54 2.28 -12.96 -15.69
N ALA A 55 1.92 -13.88 -14.82
CA ALA A 55 2.48 -15.22 -14.81
C ALA A 55 1.40 -16.26 -14.47
N ARG A 56 1.68 -17.52 -14.81
CA ARG A 56 0.81 -18.65 -14.54
C ARG A 56 1.62 -19.77 -13.87
N LEU A 57 1.10 -20.31 -12.77
CA LEU A 57 1.71 -21.46 -12.13
C LEU A 57 1.49 -22.70 -12.98
N LYS A 58 2.55 -23.39 -13.40
CA LYS A 58 2.48 -24.56 -14.31
C LYS A 58 1.64 -25.71 -13.76
N LYS A 59 1.69 -25.92 -12.42
CA LYS A 59 1.04 -27.04 -11.75
C LYS A 59 -0.48 -27.04 -11.88
N ASN A 60 -1.12 -25.87 -11.74
CA ASN A 60 -2.58 -25.73 -11.65
C ASN A 60 -3.15 -24.59 -12.48
N HIS A 61 -2.31 -23.97 -13.33
CA HIS A 61 -2.66 -22.85 -14.18
C HIS A 61 -3.17 -21.58 -13.46
N PHE A 62 -2.87 -21.46 -12.16
CA PHE A 62 -3.28 -20.30 -11.37
C PHE A 62 -2.56 -19.04 -11.84
N ILE A 63 -3.33 -17.99 -12.14
CA ILE A 63 -2.81 -16.71 -12.63
C ILE A 63 -2.39 -15.83 -11.47
N VAL A 64 -1.20 -15.24 -11.59
CA VAL A 64 -0.59 -14.35 -10.58
C VAL A 64 0.06 -13.14 -11.24
N ALA A 65 0.36 -12.13 -10.44
CA ALA A 65 1.33 -11.10 -10.78
C ALA A 65 2.67 -11.47 -10.11
N LEU A 66 3.73 -11.63 -10.90
CA LEU A 66 5.05 -11.95 -10.40
C LEU A 66 5.91 -10.68 -10.40
N LYS A 67 6.18 -10.14 -9.22
CA LYS A 67 7.06 -8.97 -9.05
C LYS A 67 8.48 -9.47 -8.88
N VAL A 68 9.35 -9.09 -9.82
CA VAL A 68 10.76 -9.50 -9.88
C VAL A 68 11.63 -8.32 -9.51
N LEU A 69 12.37 -8.44 -8.41
CA LEU A 69 13.22 -7.39 -7.85
C LEU A 69 14.68 -7.78 -7.94
N PHE A 70 15.56 -6.84 -8.33
CA PHE A 70 16.99 -7.08 -8.42
C PHE A 70 17.68 -6.79 -7.09
N LYS A 71 18.35 -7.80 -6.52
CA LYS A 71 19.06 -7.70 -5.23
C LYS A 71 20.11 -6.59 -5.25
N SER A 72 20.88 -6.48 -6.34
CA SER A 72 21.90 -5.45 -6.50
C SER A 72 21.37 -4.01 -6.41
N GLN A 73 20.14 -3.78 -6.89
CA GLN A 73 19.51 -2.47 -6.81
C GLN A 73 19.00 -2.16 -5.38
N ILE A 74 18.45 -3.17 -4.71
CA ILE A 74 17.99 -3.07 -3.33
C ILE A 74 19.16 -2.81 -2.38
N GLU A 75 20.26 -3.56 -2.53
CA GLU A 75 21.50 -3.42 -1.77
C GLU A 75 22.15 -2.05 -1.98
N LYS A 76 22.22 -1.58 -3.23
CA LYS A 76 22.76 -0.26 -3.56
C LYS A 76 22.03 0.89 -2.85
N GLU A 77 20.74 0.76 -2.63
CA GLU A 77 19.89 1.75 -1.95
C GLU A 77 19.77 1.49 -0.43
N GLY A 78 20.33 0.38 0.08
CA GLY A 78 20.25 0.02 1.49
C GLY A 78 18.82 -0.30 1.98
N LEU A 79 17.97 -0.87 1.11
CA LEU A 79 16.54 -1.06 1.35
C LEU A 79 16.13 -2.48 1.69
N GLU A 80 17.09 -3.36 2.05
CA GLU A 80 16.81 -4.76 2.38
C GLU A 80 15.86 -4.90 3.57
N HIS A 81 16.05 -4.10 4.60
CA HIS A 81 15.18 -4.11 5.78
C HIS A 81 13.76 -3.62 5.46
N GLN A 82 13.64 -2.62 4.58
CA GLN A 82 12.34 -2.10 4.15
C GLN A 82 11.59 -3.15 3.34
N LEU A 83 12.23 -3.79 2.38
CA LEU A 83 11.63 -4.86 1.58
C LEU A 83 11.18 -6.04 2.46
N ARG A 84 12.03 -6.46 3.40
CA ARG A 84 11.67 -7.55 4.34
C ARG A 84 10.43 -7.20 5.14
N ARG A 85 10.35 -5.98 5.67
CA ARG A 85 9.18 -5.49 6.41
C ARG A 85 7.92 -5.43 5.55
N GLU A 86 8.01 -4.92 4.32
CA GLU A 86 6.90 -4.88 3.36
C GLU A 86 6.35 -6.29 3.12
N VAL A 87 7.23 -7.26 2.85
CA VAL A 87 6.86 -8.66 2.63
C VAL A 87 6.22 -9.26 3.88
N GLU A 88 6.80 -9.06 5.06
CA GLU A 88 6.26 -9.57 6.33
C GLU A 88 4.86 -9.01 6.62
N ILE A 89 4.66 -7.69 6.47
CA ILE A 89 3.37 -7.05 6.69
C ILE A 89 2.34 -7.62 5.70
N GLN A 90 2.63 -7.58 4.40
CA GLN A 90 1.67 -7.97 3.38
C GLN A 90 1.34 -9.47 3.42
N ALA A 91 2.30 -10.34 3.76
CA ALA A 91 2.08 -11.78 3.89
C ALA A 91 1.05 -12.14 4.99
N HIS A 92 0.94 -11.33 6.04
CA HIS A 92 0.00 -11.54 7.14
C HIS A 92 -1.35 -10.86 6.96
N LEU A 93 -1.54 -10.07 5.89
CA LEU A 93 -2.78 -9.38 5.61
C LEU A 93 -3.64 -10.19 4.63
N GLN A 94 -4.89 -10.48 5.01
CA GLN A 94 -5.87 -11.21 4.20
C GLN A 94 -7.20 -10.49 4.26
N HIS A 95 -7.47 -9.66 3.25
CA HIS A 95 -8.68 -8.87 3.16
C HIS A 95 -9.07 -8.72 1.68
N PRO A 96 -10.36 -8.71 1.30
CA PRO A 96 -10.78 -8.59 -0.10
C PRO A 96 -10.29 -7.31 -0.81
N ASN A 97 -10.05 -6.24 -0.06
CA ASN A 97 -9.55 -4.97 -0.61
C ASN A 97 -8.06 -4.70 -0.30
N ILE A 98 -7.30 -5.75 -0.01
CA ILE A 98 -5.84 -5.74 0.09
C ILE A 98 -5.27 -6.75 -0.89
N LEU A 99 -4.33 -6.32 -1.74
CA LEU A 99 -3.68 -7.19 -2.70
C LEU A 99 -2.94 -8.30 -1.96
N ARG A 100 -3.28 -9.55 -2.27
CA ARG A 100 -2.72 -10.72 -1.60
C ARG A 100 -1.27 -10.93 -2.00
N LEU A 101 -0.38 -11.13 -1.03
CA LEU A 101 0.93 -11.75 -1.23
C LEU A 101 0.78 -13.24 -0.89
N TYR A 102 0.81 -14.10 -1.91
CA TYR A 102 0.65 -15.54 -1.72
C TYR A 102 1.91 -16.19 -1.15
N ASN A 103 3.07 -15.84 -1.70
CA ASN A 103 4.37 -16.36 -1.29
C ASN A 103 5.49 -15.52 -1.89
N TYR A 104 6.73 -15.82 -1.53
CA TYR A 104 7.92 -15.25 -2.12
C TYR A 104 9.06 -16.26 -2.15
N PHE A 105 10.02 -16.07 -3.06
CA PHE A 105 11.23 -16.85 -3.16
C PHE A 105 12.36 -16.00 -3.74
N HIS A 106 13.56 -16.51 -3.77
CA HIS A 106 14.71 -15.80 -4.32
C HIS A 106 15.71 -16.77 -4.96
N ASP A 107 16.47 -16.26 -5.90
CA ASP A 107 17.68 -16.88 -6.44
C ASP A 107 18.93 -16.05 -6.09
N ALA A 108 20.05 -16.30 -6.76
CA ALA A 108 21.30 -15.59 -6.51
C ALA A 108 21.20 -14.07 -6.77
N ARG A 109 20.35 -13.63 -7.71
CA ARG A 109 20.30 -12.24 -8.21
C ARG A 109 18.98 -11.52 -7.94
N ARG A 110 17.90 -12.25 -7.72
CA ARG A 110 16.54 -11.70 -7.70
C ARG A 110 15.74 -12.17 -6.49
N VAL A 111 14.77 -11.33 -6.10
CA VAL A 111 13.67 -11.68 -5.18
C VAL A 111 12.39 -11.67 -6.01
N TYR A 112 11.54 -12.66 -5.82
CA TYR A 112 10.28 -12.85 -6.52
C TYR A 112 9.13 -12.82 -5.52
N LEU A 113 8.17 -11.92 -5.73
CA LEU A 113 6.94 -11.87 -4.94
C LEU A 113 5.80 -12.40 -5.80
N ILE A 114 5.09 -13.40 -5.29
CA ILE A 114 3.92 -14.02 -5.94
C ILE A 114 2.69 -13.30 -5.42
N LEU A 115 2.14 -12.40 -6.22
CA LEU A 115 1.05 -11.51 -5.85
C LEU A 115 -0.26 -11.88 -6.54
N GLU A 116 -1.37 -11.49 -5.94
CA GLU A 116 -2.66 -11.47 -6.61
C GLU A 116 -2.59 -10.64 -7.90
N TYR A 117 -3.25 -11.13 -8.94
CA TYR A 117 -3.39 -10.39 -10.18
C TYR A 117 -4.67 -9.54 -10.13
N ALA A 118 -4.53 -8.24 -10.33
CA ALA A 118 -5.62 -7.27 -10.40
C ALA A 118 -5.89 -6.88 -11.88
N PRO A 119 -6.89 -7.48 -12.55
CA PRO A 119 -7.02 -7.41 -14.02
C PRO A 119 -7.32 -6.02 -14.58
N LYS A 120 -7.96 -5.14 -13.80
CA LYS A 120 -8.32 -3.79 -14.27
C LYS A 120 -7.21 -2.75 -14.03
N GLY A 121 -6.07 -3.18 -13.45
CA GLY A 121 -4.86 -2.39 -13.35
C GLY A 121 -4.93 -1.27 -12.30
N GLU A 122 -4.15 -0.22 -12.50
CA GLU A 122 -3.95 0.86 -11.55
C GLU A 122 -5.13 1.84 -11.51
N LEU A 123 -5.60 2.21 -10.30
CA LEU A 123 -6.62 3.23 -10.09
C LEU A 123 -6.21 4.58 -10.69
N TYR A 124 -4.93 4.94 -10.54
CA TYR A 124 -4.36 6.15 -11.13
C TYR A 124 -4.60 6.24 -12.64
N LYS A 125 -4.31 5.17 -13.39
CA LYS A 125 -4.55 5.12 -14.83
C LYS A 125 -6.03 5.19 -15.18
N ALA A 126 -6.89 4.60 -14.36
CA ALA A 126 -8.34 4.70 -14.55
C ALA A 126 -8.83 6.14 -14.34
N LEU A 127 -8.34 6.82 -13.30
CA LEU A 127 -8.64 8.22 -13.02
C LEU A 127 -8.14 9.15 -14.15
N GLN A 128 -6.91 8.95 -14.63
CA GLN A 128 -6.37 9.71 -15.76
C GLN A 128 -7.24 9.62 -17.03
N ARG A 129 -7.80 8.43 -17.32
CA ARG A 129 -8.66 8.23 -18.49
C ARG A 129 -10.05 8.85 -18.36
N SER A 130 -10.63 8.83 -17.17
CA SER A 130 -11.98 9.34 -16.91
C SER A 130 -11.99 10.79 -16.42
N HIS A 131 -10.83 11.33 -16.03
CA HIS A 131 -10.59 12.61 -15.36
C HIS A 131 -11.21 12.69 -13.96
N THR A 132 -12.44 12.25 -13.78
CA THR A 132 -13.15 12.20 -12.50
C THR A 132 -13.97 10.91 -12.42
N PHE A 133 -14.35 10.53 -11.21
CA PHE A 133 -15.34 9.48 -10.97
C PHE A 133 -16.64 10.09 -10.44
N ASP A 134 -17.74 9.40 -10.70
CA ASP A 134 -19.04 9.75 -10.13
C ASP A 134 -19.09 9.42 -8.61
N GLU A 135 -20.14 9.88 -7.96
CA GLU A 135 -20.33 9.67 -6.52
C GLU A 135 -20.48 8.19 -6.17
N GLN A 136 -21.10 7.40 -7.02
CA GLN A 136 -21.32 5.97 -6.80
C GLN A 136 -19.98 5.21 -6.77
N ARG A 137 -19.15 5.41 -7.78
CA ARG A 137 -17.82 4.77 -7.85
C ARG A 137 -16.90 5.25 -6.73
N THR A 138 -16.91 6.56 -6.47
CA THR A 138 -16.09 7.14 -5.39
C THR A 138 -16.52 6.62 -4.03
N ALA A 139 -17.81 6.64 -3.71
CA ALA A 139 -18.31 6.12 -2.43
C ALA A 139 -17.99 4.64 -2.24
N THR A 140 -18.10 3.84 -3.30
CA THR A 140 -17.74 2.41 -3.27
C THR A 140 -16.25 2.21 -2.94
N ILE A 141 -15.36 2.96 -3.61
CA ILE A 141 -13.92 2.91 -3.34
C ILE A 141 -13.60 3.33 -1.90
N ILE A 142 -14.23 4.40 -1.42
CA ILE A 142 -14.01 4.91 -0.06
C ILE A 142 -14.49 3.90 0.99
N GLU A 143 -15.64 3.25 0.78
CA GLU A 143 -16.12 2.18 1.67
C GLU A 143 -15.15 1.00 1.71
N GLU A 144 -14.72 0.52 0.56
CA GLU A 144 -13.77 -0.59 0.44
C GLU A 144 -12.44 -0.30 1.14
N LEU A 145 -11.91 0.93 0.97
CA LEU A 145 -10.68 1.36 1.65
C LEU A 145 -10.86 1.52 3.14
N ALA A 146 -11.98 2.10 3.59
CA ALA A 146 -12.25 2.25 5.02
C ALA A 146 -12.30 0.89 5.72
N ASP A 147 -12.95 -0.10 5.12
CA ASP A 147 -13.01 -1.47 5.63
C ASP A 147 -11.62 -2.13 5.68
N ALA A 148 -10.84 -2.01 4.60
CA ALA A 148 -9.47 -2.53 4.56
C ALA A 148 -8.56 -1.88 5.61
N LEU A 149 -8.68 -0.58 5.83
CA LEU A 149 -7.88 0.14 6.83
C LEU A 149 -8.32 -0.16 8.27
N ILE A 150 -9.60 -0.39 8.53
CA ILE A 150 -10.06 -0.92 9.83
C ILE A 150 -9.32 -2.22 10.14
N TYR A 151 -9.31 -3.16 9.19
CA TYR A 151 -8.59 -4.43 9.32
C TYR A 151 -7.09 -4.24 9.55
N CYS A 152 -6.42 -3.31 8.83
CA CYS A 152 -5.02 -3.00 9.05
C CYS A 152 -4.77 -2.44 10.46
N HIS A 153 -5.59 -1.48 10.89
CA HIS A 153 -5.43 -0.80 12.18
C HIS A 153 -5.67 -1.76 13.36
N GLU A 154 -6.61 -2.70 13.26
CA GLU A 154 -6.81 -3.79 14.22
C GLU A 154 -5.55 -4.64 14.39
N LYS A 155 -4.82 -4.86 13.30
CA LYS A 155 -3.51 -5.55 13.28
C LYS A 155 -2.32 -4.63 13.59
N LYS A 156 -2.57 -3.40 14.05
CA LYS A 156 -1.53 -2.41 14.37
C LYS A 156 -0.65 -2.02 13.18
N VAL A 157 -1.19 -2.09 11.97
CA VAL A 157 -0.55 -1.64 10.74
C VAL A 157 -1.12 -0.30 10.33
N ILE A 158 -0.24 0.70 10.15
CA ILE A 158 -0.55 2.01 9.57
C ILE A 158 0.00 2.01 8.15
N HIS A 159 -0.81 2.36 7.14
CA HIS A 159 -0.39 2.34 5.75
C HIS A 159 0.50 3.53 5.38
N ARG A 160 0.09 4.75 5.69
CA ARG A 160 0.80 6.04 5.54
C ARG A 160 0.96 6.58 4.11
N ASP A 161 0.58 5.84 3.08
CA ASP A 161 0.73 6.27 1.67
C ASP A 161 -0.45 5.82 0.79
N ILE A 162 -1.68 6.02 1.29
CA ILE A 162 -2.90 5.78 0.50
C ILE A 162 -3.05 6.89 -0.55
N LYS A 163 -2.99 6.50 -1.83
CA LYS A 163 -3.13 7.38 -3.01
C LYS A 163 -3.44 6.54 -4.25
N PRO A 164 -3.92 7.14 -5.36
CA PRO A 164 -4.32 6.37 -6.56
C PRO A 164 -3.24 5.47 -7.14
N GLU A 165 -1.96 5.84 -7.02
CA GLU A 165 -0.81 5.08 -7.55
C GLU A 165 -0.56 3.77 -6.79
N ASN A 166 -0.97 3.70 -5.52
CA ASN A 166 -0.79 2.54 -4.65
C ASN A 166 -2.03 1.63 -4.58
N LEU A 167 -3.01 1.87 -5.46
CA LEU A 167 -4.27 1.15 -5.49
C LEU A 167 -4.46 0.49 -6.86
N LEU A 168 -4.83 -0.78 -6.83
CA LEU A 168 -5.18 -1.56 -8.03
C LEU A 168 -6.69 -1.87 -8.04
N LEU A 169 -7.18 -2.30 -9.19
CA LEU A 169 -8.58 -2.67 -9.39
C LEU A 169 -8.68 -4.15 -9.76
N GLY A 170 -9.45 -4.88 -8.99
CA GLY A 170 -9.74 -6.29 -9.21
C GLY A 170 -10.70 -6.55 -10.36
N LEU A 171 -11.10 -7.80 -10.55
CA LEU A 171 -11.95 -8.24 -11.65
C LEU A 171 -13.31 -7.53 -11.68
N MET A 172 -13.91 -7.31 -10.53
CA MET A 172 -15.21 -6.64 -10.38
C MET A 172 -15.07 -5.12 -10.27
N GLY A 173 -13.86 -4.58 -10.36
CA GLY A 173 -13.55 -3.17 -10.16
C GLY A 173 -13.35 -2.78 -8.70
N GLU A 174 -13.31 -3.75 -7.80
CA GLU A 174 -13.02 -3.56 -6.37
C GLU A 174 -11.60 -3.04 -6.18
N VAL A 175 -11.42 -2.11 -5.24
CA VAL A 175 -10.10 -1.56 -4.95
C VAL A 175 -9.26 -2.54 -4.12
N LYS A 176 -7.95 -2.55 -4.41
CA LYS A 176 -6.96 -3.35 -3.71
C LYS A 176 -5.77 -2.50 -3.31
N ILE A 177 -5.48 -2.41 -2.03
CA ILE A 177 -4.25 -1.76 -1.54
C ILE A 177 -3.06 -2.62 -1.95
N ALA A 178 -2.14 -2.08 -2.75
CA ALA A 178 -1.11 -2.86 -3.43
C ALA A 178 0.33 -2.59 -2.98
N ASP A 179 0.61 -1.46 -2.34
CA ASP A 179 1.96 -1.06 -1.92
C ASP A 179 1.99 -0.79 -0.42
N PHE A 180 2.82 -1.54 0.28
CA PHE A 180 3.07 -1.44 1.72
C PHE A 180 4.49 -0.92 2.04
N GLY A 181 5.19 -0.34 1.05
CA GLY A 181 6.57 0.12 1.17
C GLY A 181 6.79 1.16 2.27
N TRP A 182 5.78 1.98 2.58
CA TRP A 182 5.79 2.94 3.69
C TRP A 182 5.03 2.47 4.92
N SER A 183 4.43 1.29 4.88
CA SER A 183 3.64 0.78 6.01
C SER A 183 4.51 0.42 7.20
N VAL A 184 3.92 0.48 8.39
CA VAL A 184 4.58 0.10 9.64
C VAL A 184 3.66 -0.73 10.50
N HIS A 185 4.22 -1.76 11.09
CA HIS A 185 3.61 -2.48 12.19
C HIS A 185 4.17 -1.93 13.50
N THR A 186 3.30 -1.37 14.34
CA THR A 186 3.71 -0.78 15.61
C THR A 186 2.62 -0.97 16.68
N PRO A 187 2.94 -1.67 17.78
CA PRO A 187 1.97 -1.90 18.85
C PRO A 187 1.43 -0.63 19.48
N SER A 188 2.22 0.45 19.52
CA SER A 188 1.80 1.75 20.08
C SER A 188 1.04 2.63 19.08
N LEU A 189 1.06 2.29 17.78
CA LEU A 189 0.50 3.10 16.69
C LEU A 189 0.97 4.58 16.71
N ARG A 190 2.20 4.87 17.16
CA ARG A 190 2.77 6.23 17.21
C ARG A 190 4.10 6.31 16.48
N ARG A 191 4.27 7.36 15.66
CA ARG A 191 5.45 7.59 14.81
C ARG A 191 5.82 9.07 14.69
N ARG A 192 7.06 9.34 14.19
CA ARG A 192 7.57 10.69 13.91
C ARG A 192 8.23 10.81 12.52
N THR A 193 8.36 9.73 11.78
CA THR A 193 9.01 9.73 10.47
C THR A 193 8.08 10.33 9.40
N THR A 194 8.52 11.38 8.72
CA THR A 194 7.80 11.95 7.56
C THR A 194 7.95 11.03 6.37
N CYS A 195 6.85 10.65 5.76
CA CYS A 195 6.80 9.79 4.57
C CYS A 195 5.49 10.01 3.80
N GLY A 196 5.47 9.60 2.54
CA GLY A 196 4.31 9.74 1.67
C GLY A 196 4.50 10.80 0.57
N THR A 197 3.42 11.01 -0.19
CA THR A 197 3.36 11.96 -1.31
C THR A 197 2.90 13.33 -0.81
N LEU A 198 3.53 14.40 -1.29
CA LEU A 198 3.32 15.77 -0.83
C LEU A 198 1.84 16.16 -0.64
N ASP A 199 1.02 15.97 -1.67
CA ASP A 199 -0.38 16.39 -1.66
C ASP A 199 -1.26 15.61 -0.68
N TYR A 200 -0.77 14.46 -0.20
CA TYR A 200 -1.44 13.55 0.73
C TYR A 200 -0.92 13.64 2.16
N LEU A 201 0.12 14.46 2.42
CA LEU A 201 0.70 14.60 3.76
C LEU A 201 -0.28 15.28 4.72
N PRO A 202 -0.57 14.68 5.88
CA PRO A 202 -1.36 15.33 6.91
C PRO A 202 -0.57 16.40 7.66
N PRO A 203 -1.25 17.38 8.28
CA PRO A 203 -0.59 18.48 9.01
C PRO A 203 0.44 18.02 10.03
N GLU A 204 0.15 17.00 10.82
CA GLU A 204 1.04 16.48 11.87
C GLU A 204 2.36 15.91 11.33
N MET A 205 2.38 15.37 10.09
CA MET A 205 3.61 14.93 9.45
C MET A 205 4.44 16.11 8.93
N ILE A 206 3.79 17.14 8.38
CA ILE A 206 4.47 18.36 7.92
C ILE A 206 5.12 19.09 9.10
N GLU A 207 4.46 19.14 10.24
CA GLU A 207 4.96 19.76 11.47
C GLU A 207 5.98 18.90 12.23
N GLY A 208 6.27 17.68 11.76
CA GLY A 208 7.17 16.74 12.43
C GLY A 208 6.67 16.27 13.80
N ARG A 209 5.37 16.35 14.04
CA ARG A 209 4.74 15.86 15.27
C ARG A 209 4.66 14.32 15.29
N THR A 210 4.48 13.76 16.47
CA THR A 210 4.11 12.35 16.61
C THR A 210 2.72 12.10 16.01
N TYR A 211 2.57 11.04 15.23
CA TYR A 211 1.31 10.67 14.58
C TYR A 211 0.95 9.21 14.84
N ASP A 212 -0.28 8.86 14.55
CA ASP A 212 -0.87 7.53 14.67
C ASP A 212 -1.66 7.13 13.39
N GLU A 213 -2.54 6.16 13.50
CA GLU A 213 -3.38 5.67 12.40
C GLU A 213 -4.31 6.74 11.79
N LYS A 214 -4.50 7.88 12.45
CA LYS A 214 -5.33 8.99 11.95
C LYS A 214 -4.77 9.62 10.66
N VAL A 215 -3.50 9.37 10.34
CA VAL A 215 -2.92 9.79 9.06
C VAL A 215 -3.61 9.12 7.86
N ASP A 216 -4.03 7.86 8.00
CA ASP A 216 -4.74 7.15 6.94
C ASP A 216 -6.14 7.74 6.70
N LEU A 217 -6.79 8.28 7.74
CA LEU A 217 -8.08 8.98 7.61
C LEU A 217 -7.95 10.26 6.78
N TRP A 218 -6.89 11.03 7.00
CA TRP A 218 -6.57 12.19 6.18
C TRP A 218 -6.38 11.81 4.72
N CYS A 219 -5.58 10.78 4.45
CA CYS A 219 -5.33 10.30 3.09
C CYS A 219 -6.63 9.88 2.37
N ILE A 220 -7.56 9.20 3.06
CA ILE A 220 -8.89 8.88 2.48
C ILE A 220 -9.67 10.15 2.15
N GLY A 221 -9.61 11.18 2.98
CA GLY A 221 -10.27 12.46 2.71
C GLY A 221 -9.72 13.14 1.46
N VAL A 222 -8.39 13.17 1.31
CA VAL A 222 -7.71 13.70 0.11
C VAL A 222 -8.10 12.88 -1.12
N LEU A 223 -8.07 11.56 -1.02
CA LEU A 223 -8.44 10.66 -2.11
C LEU A 223 -9.90 10.86 -2.55
N CYS A 224 -10.84 10.94 -1.59
CA CYS A 224 -12.26 11.16 -1.90
C CYS A 224 -12.46 12.45 -2.72
N TYR A 225 -11.79 13.52 -2.33
CA TYR A 225 -11.81 14.77 -3.09
C TYR A 225 -11.22 14.61 -4.49
N GLU A 226 -10.03 14.00 -4.60
CA GLU A 226 -9.35 13.83 -5.89
C GLU A 226 -10.15 12.96 -6.86
N LEU A 227 -10.78 11.88 -6.40
CA LEU A 227 -11.62 11.03 -7.25
C LEU A 227 -12.81 11.79 -7.84
N LEU A 228 -13.43 12.70 -7.08
CA LEU A 228 -14.58 13.48 -7.51
C LEU A 228 -14.21 14.69 -8.39
N VAL A 229 -13.03 15.30 -8.15
CA VAL A 229 -12.63 16.58 -8.77
C VAL A 229 -11.55 16.39 -9.84
N GLY A 230 -10.73 15.36 -9.72
CA GLY A 230 -9.62 15.05 -10.63
C GLY A 230 -8.25 15.53 -10.14
N ASN A 231 -8.20 16.41 -9.14
CA ASN A 231 -6.98 16.93 -8.53
C ASN A 231 -7.07 16.92 -7.00
N PRO A 232 -5.95 16.79 -6.28
CA PRO A 232 -5.94 16.86 -4.82
C PRO A 232 -6.42 18.23 -4.30
N PRO A 233 -7.02 18.31 -3.09
CA PRO A 233 -7.64 19.53 -2.58
C PRO A 233 -6.67 20.66 -2.27
N PHE A 234 -5.40 20.35 -2.00
CA PHE A 234 -4.39 21.34 -1.58
C PHE A 234 -3.31 21.57 -2.63
N GLU A 235 -3.42 20.97 -3.82
CA GLU A 235 -2.48 21.14 -4.92
C GLU A 235 -2.25 22.61 -5.25
N SER A 236 -0.98 22.98 -5.50
CA SER A 236 -0.60 24.32 -5.89
C SER A 236 0.69 24.30 -6.73
N ALA A 237 1.07 25.46 -7.28
CA ALA A 237 2.26 25.60 -8.12
C ALA A 237 3.59 25.41 -7.37
N SER A 238 3.59 25.47 -6.03
CA SER A 238 4.82 25.31 -5.23
C SER A 238 4.60 24.45 -3.99
N THR A 239 5.63 23.70 -3.62
CA THR A 239 5.65 22.87 -2.40
C THR A 239 5.33 23.68 -1.13
N SER A 240 5.88 24.87 -0.99
CA SER A 240 5.66 25.74 0.16
C SER A 240 4.20 26.20 0.28
N GLU A 241 3.58 26.51 -0.85
CA GLU A 241 2.17 26.89 -0.88
C GLU A 241 1.26 25.69 -0.58
N THR A 242 1.57 24.50 -1.12
CA THR A 242 0.85 23.26 -0.77
C THR A 242 0.92 22.99 0.73
N TYR A 243 2.09 23.09 1.35
CA TYR A 243 2.23 22.96 2.82
C TYR A 243 1.39 23.99 3.57
N ARG A 244 1.44 25.26 3.13
CA ARG A 244 0.64 26.32 3.75
C ARG A 244 -0.86 26.00 3.69
N ARG A 245 -1.35 25.53 2.55
CA ARG A 245 -2.75 25.16 2.35
C ARG A 245 -3.15 23.97 3.22
N ILE A 246 -2.31 22.94 3.30
CA ILE A 246 -2.54 21.78 4.18
C ILE A 246 -2.61 22.21 5.65
N LEU A 247 -1.63 23.00 6.13
CA LEU A 247 -1.57 23.44 7.52
C LEU A 247 -2.73 24.36 7.93
N LYS A 248 -3.31 25.11 6.97
CA LYS A 248 -4.51 25.92 7.18
C LYS A 248 -5.81 25.19 6.92
N VAL A 249 -5.73 23.95 6.39
CA VAL A 249 -6.88 23.21 5.85
C VAL A 249 -7.69 24.12 4.91
N ASP A 250 -6.98 24.81 3.98
CA ASP A 250 -7.61 25.68 2.96
C ASP A 250 -8.35 24.83 1.93
N LEU A 251 -9.46 24.26 2.37
CA LEU A 251 -10.30 23.34 1.61
C LEU A 251 -11.38 24.10 0.84
N ARG A 252 -11.38 23.97 -0.47
CA ARG A 252 -12.35 24.62 -1.35
C ARG A 252 -13.08 23.56 -2.16
N PHE A 253 -14.39 23.67 -2.19
CA PHE A 253 -15.24 22.74 -2.94
C PHE A 253 -15.77 23.38 -4.23
N PRO A 254 -15.74 22.68 -5.38
CA PRO A 254 -16.41 23.16 -6.56
C PRO A 254 -17.94 23.20 -6.31
N PRO A 255 -18.66 24.15 -6.93
CA PRO A 255 -20.13 24.27 -6.76
C PRO A 255 -20.90 23.00 -7.10
N SER A 256 -20.38 22.19 -8.03
CA SER A 256 -20.98 20.94 -8.50
C SER A 256 -20.90 19.77 -7.50
N MET A 257 -20.06 19.86 -6.47
CA MET A 257 -19.94 18.78 -5.48
C MET A 257 -21.15 18.74 -4.57
N SER A 258 -21.72 17.55 -4.36
CA SER A 258 -22.89 17.37 -3.49
C SER A 258 -22.60 17.74 -2.03
N SER A 259 -23.64 18.10 -1.28
CA SER A 259 -23.51 18.40 0.15
C SER A 259 -23.04 17.22 0.98
N GLY A 260 -23.45 16.00 0.62
CA GLY A 260 -23.03 14.77 1.29
C GLY A 260 -21.54 14.48 1.12
N ALA A 261 -21.00 14.63 -0.11
CA ALA A 261 -19.57 14.47 -0.36
C ALA A 261 -18.76 15.53 0.40
N ARG A 262 -19.19 16.80 0.38
CA ARG A 262 -18.53 17.88 1.13
C ARG A 262 -18.53 17.60 2.63
N ASP A 263 -19.62 17.08 3.18
CA ASP A 263 -19.73 16.74 4.60
C ASP A 263 -18.71 15.66 4.99
N LEU A 264 -18.64 14.56 4.24
CA LEU A 264 -17.68 13.48 4.49
C LEU A 264 -16.23 13.99 4.42
N ILE A 265 -15.87 14.67 3.33
CA ILE A 265 -14.51 15.19 3.12
C ILE A 265 -14.14 16.17 4.23
N SER A 266 -15.03 17.08 4.61
CA SER A 266 -14.81 18.04 5.70
C SER A 266 -14.61 17.38 7.06
N LYS A 267 -15.25 16.24 7.30
CA LYS A 267 -15.12 15.47 8.55
C LYS A 267 -13.81 14.65 8.59
N LEU A 268 -13.26 14.30 7.44
CA LEU A 268 -11.98 13.58 7.34
C LEU A 268 -10.78 14.53 7.35
N LEU A 269 -10.88 15.69 6.66
CA LEU A 269 -9.80 16.66 6.53
C LEU A 269 -9.87 17.68 7.71
N ARG A 270 -9.64 17.19 8.93
CA ARG A 270 -9.51 17.99 10.14
C ARG A 270 -8.04 18.18 10.51
N PHE A 271 -7.67 19.40 10.92
CA PHE A 271 -6.31 19.70 11.38
C PHE A 271 -5.92 18.82 12.56
N GLN A 272 -6.79 18.74 13.56
CA GLN A 272 -6.60 17.88 14.72
C GLN A 272 -6.93 16.41 14.37
N PRO A 273 -5.97 15.47 14.48
CA PRO A 273 -6.20 14.06 14.12
C PRO A 273 -7.39 13.42 14.88
N LEU A 274 -7.58 13.76 16.14
CA LEU A 274 -8.67 13.24 16.98
C LEU A 274 -10.08 13.69 16.56
N GLU A 275 -10.18 14.78 15.77
CA GLU A 275 -11.45 15.29 15.26
C GLU A 275 -11.85 14.63 13.93
N ARG A 276 -10.95 13.88 13.29
CA ARG A 276 -11.24 13.17 12.04
C ARG A 276 -12.25 12.07 12.27
N LEU A 277 -13.21 11.97 11.36
CA LEU A 277 -14.26 10.94 11.40
C LEU A 277 -13.64 9.55 11.48
N PRO A 278 -13.93 8.73 12.50
CA PRO A 278 -13.43 7.37 12.59
C PRO A 278 -13.86 6.51 11.39
N LEU A 279 -13.04 5.55 10.96
CA LEU A 279 -13.31 4.69 9.79
C LEU A 279 -14.65 3.95 9.90
N VAL A 280 -15.01 3.47 11.08
CA VAL A 280 -16.32 2.83 11.30
C VAL A 280 -17.46 3.79 10.98
N ARG A 281 -17.32 5.07 11.33
CA ARG A 281 -18.31 6.11 11.02
C ARG A 281 -18.30 6.53 9.55
N VAL A 282 -17.18 6.33 8.85
CA VAL A 282 -17.14 6.47 7.38
C VAL A 282 -18.05 5.46 6.73
N LEU A 283 -18.02 4.19 7.17
CA LEU A 283 -18.91 3.14 6.66
C LEU A 283 -20.39 3.47 6.89
N GLU A 284 -20.72 4.14 7.99
CA GLU A 284 -22.10 4.52 8.38
C GLU A 284 -22.52 5.88 7.79
N HIS A 285 -21.64 6.61 7.12
CA HIS A 285 -21.92 7.96 6.63
C HIS A 285 -23.07 7.95 5.61
N PRO A 286 -24.07 8.85 5.71
CA PRO A 286 -25.24 8.84 4.83
C PRO A 286 -24.91 8.88 3.33
N TRP A 287 -23.87 9.64 2.95
CA TRP A 287 -23.43 9.72 1.55
C TRP A 287 -22.85 8.38 1.07
N ILE A 288 -22.07 7.68 1.90
CA ILE A 288 -21.55 6.35 1.59
C ILE A 288 -22.71 5.36 1.44
N GLN A 289 -23.64 5.34 2.40
CA GLN A 289 -24.79 4.43 2.40
C GLN A 289 -25.71 4.67 1.17
N ALA A 290 -25.84 5.92 0.74
CA ALA A 290 -26.69 6.27 -0.41
C ALA A 290 -26.06 5.92 -1.76
N HIS A 291 -24.74 5.93 -1.86
CA HIS A 291 -24.06 5.84 -3.15
C HIS A 291 -23.20 4.58 -3.34
N SER A 292 -22.69 3.97 -2.29
CA SER A 292 -21.84 2.79 -2.45
C SER A 292 -22.61 1.59 -3.03
N GLN A 293 -21.95 0.90 -3.93
CA GLN A 293 -22.39 -0.37 -4.52
C GLN A 293 -21.31 -1.45 -4.31
N ARG A 294 -20.76 -1.52 -3.13
CA ARG A 294 -19.73 -2.50 -2.80
C ARG A 294 -20.22 -3.92 -3.04
N VAL A 295 -19.47 -4.67 -3.85
CA VAL A 295 -19.66 -6.09 -4.09
C VAL A 295 -18.43 -6.82 -3.58
N LEU A 296 -18.62 -7.80 -2.67
CA LEU A 296 -17.51 -8.62 -2.21
C LEU A 296 -17.00 -9.48 -3.37
N PRO A 297 -15.66 -9.56 -3.60
CA PRO A 297 -15.10 -10.42 -4.61
C PRO A 297 -15.42 -11.88 -4.32
N PRO A 298 -15.50 -12.76 -5.35
CA PRO A 298 -15.68 -14.19 -5.14
C PRO A 298 -14.55 -14.73 -4.26
N SER A 299 -14.87 -15.72 -3.42
CA SER A 299 -13.89 -16.38 -2.57
C SER A 299 -12.79 -17.01 -3.45
N VAL A 300 -11.55 -16.57 -3.29
CA VAL A 300 -10.42 -17.12 -4.02
C VAL A 300 -10.11 -18.51 -3.46
N GLN A 301 -10.15 -19.53 -4.31
CA GLN A 301 -9.71 -20.87 -3.93
C GLN A 301 -8.23 -20.80 -3.53
N ARG A 302 -7.88 -21.42 -2.42
CA ARG A 302 -6.49 -21.50 -1.95
C ARG A 302 -5.69 -22.33 -2.94
N ALA A 303 -4.87 -21.65 -3.74
CA ALA A 303 -3.99 -22.28 -4.73
C ALA A 303 -2.60 -22.64 -4.18
N PHE A 304 -2.28 -22.19 -2.93
CA PHE A 304 -0.98 -22.31 -2.29
C PHE A 304 -1.06 -22.96 -0.92
#